data_7f7a04764c3c2be12567f34271f0dd11
#
_entry.id   7f7a04764c3c2be12567f34271f0dd11
#
_cell.length_a   1.000
_cell.length_b   1.000
_cell.length_c   1.000
_cell.angle_alpha   90.00
_cell.angle_beta   90.00
_cell.angle_gamma   90.00
#
_symmetry.space_group_name_H-M   'P 1'
#
loop_
_entity.id
_entity.type
_entity.pdbx_description
1 polymer ?
#
loop_
_entity_poly.entity_id
_entity_poly.type
_entity_poly.pdbx_seq_one_letter_code
_entity_poly.pdbx_strand_id
1 'polypeptide(L)'
;MSCYEKLSVLTNIFIAIGTISSVFTAVYLEKIKSCIFKTKLSIEILDYKGELTQWANGSRVYYYHIVFKNLKPGRTIRKCSVFLKKIQKLNANGEFIDLPITVPPRFIWAPSETSPEAIDIISEQVLDFGVIEEPIKDVVISKFYPVVTKQFFDFKGNTCKNETLRYHLDIISENYKQ
;
A
#
# COMPACT_ATOMS: atom_id res chain seq x y z
N MET A 1 -28.82 -33.91 -49.71
CA MET A 1 -27.92 -34.10 -48.59
C MET A 1 -28.20 -35.46 -47.97
N SER A 2 -27.20 -36.30 -47.96
CA SER A 2 -27.29 -37.61 -47.30
C SER A 2 -27.34 -37.44 -45.78
N CYS A 3 -27.78 -38.46 -45.05
CA CYS A 3 -27.80 -38.45 -43.59
C CYS A 3 -26.40 -38.20 -42.99
N TYR A 4 -25.38 -38.71 -43.67
CA TYR A 4 -23.97 -38.52 -43.31
C TYR A 4 -23.49 -37.09 -43.46
N GLU A 5 -23.88 -36.37 -44.51
CA GLU A 5 -23.53 -34.95 -44.71
C GLU A 5 -24.18 -34.06 -43.65
N LYS A 6 -25.41 -34.35 -43.26
CA LYS A 6 -26.08 -33.60 -42.17
C LYS A 6 -25.37 -33.80 -40.84
N LEU A 7 -24.94 -35.01 -40.52
CA LEU A 7 -24.22 -35.33 -39.29
C LEU A 7 -22.85 -34.65 -39.26
N SER A 8 -22.11 -34.64 -40.35
CA SER A 8 -20.82 -33.97 -40.49
C SER A 8 -20.94 -32.46 -40.30
N VAL A 9 -21.94 -31.80 -40.88
CA VAL A 9 -22.18 -30.38 -40.70
C VAL A 9 -22.51 -30.05 -39.23
N LEU A 10 -23.34 -30.90 -38.60
CA LEU A 10 -23.69 -30.72 -37.20
C LEU A 10 -22.46 -30.82 -36.28
N THR A 11 -21.62 -31.83 -36.51
CA THR A 11 -20.36 -32.01 -35.75
C THR A 11 -19.43 -30.84 -35.91
N ASN A 12 -19.26 -30.29 -37.12
CA ASN A 12 -18.41 -29.12 -37.36
C ASN A 12 -18.93 -27.87 -36.66
N ILE A 13 -20.27 -27.70 -36.62
CA ILE A 13 -20.87 -26.58 -35.85
C ILE A 13 -20.57 -26.69 -34.35
N PHE A 14 -20.68 -27.89 -33.75
CA PHE A 14 -20.37 -28.09 -32.35
C PHE A 14 -18.89 -27.88 -32.06
N ILE A 15 -17.98 -28.31 -32.93
CA ILE A 15 -16.54 -28.03 -32.79
C ILE A 15 -16.27 -26.52 -32.86
N ALA A 16 -16.88 -25.81 -33.81
CA ALA A 16 -16.70 -24.36 -33.92
C ALA A 16 -17.20 -23.62 -32.68
N ILE A 17 -18.38 -23.96 -32.16
CA ILE A 17 -18.93 -23.39 -30.95
C ILE A 17 -18.03 -23.67 -29.73
N GLY A 18 -17.55 -24.91 -29.59
CA GLY A 18 -16.63 -25.31 -28.51
C GLY A 18 -15.31 -24.52 -28.55
N THR A 19 -14.75 -24.34 -29.75
CA THR A 19 -13.52 -23.58 -29.95
C THR A 19 -13.72 -22.11 -29.60
N ILE A 20 -14.79 -21.47 -30.09
CA ILE A 20 -15.11 -20.06 -29.77
C ILE A 20 -15.34 -19.92 -28.28
N SER A 21 -16.08 -20.79 -27.63
CA SER A 21 -16.33 -20.75 -26.19
C SER A 21 -15.06 -20.90 -25.37
N SER A 22 -14.13 -21.76 -25.77
CA SER A 22 -12.85 -21.92 -25.07
C SER A 22 -11.95 -20.69 -25.18
N VAL A 23 -11.90 -20.08 -26.36
CA VAL A 23 -11.15 -18.80 -26.55
C VAL A 23 -11.78 -17.67 -25.72
N PHE A 24 -13.12 -17.54 -25.76
CA PHE A 24 -13.83 -16.56 -24.92
C PHE A 24 -13.55 -16.79 -23.43
N THR A 25 -13.61 -18.03 -22.98
CA THR A 25 -13.31 -18.37 -21.58
C THR A 25 -11.87 -18.02 -21.23
N ALA A 26 -10.90 -18.33 -22.07
CA ALA A 26 -9.50 -18.02 -21.83
C ALA A 26 -9.25 -16.49 -21.74
N VAL A 27 -9.83 -15.70 -22.64
CA VAL A 27 -9.64 -14.24 -22.68
C VAL A 27 -10.38 -13.53 -21.54
N TYR A 28 -11.58 -13.99 -21.19
CA TYR A 28 -12.40 -13.32 -20.17
C TYR A 28 -12.20 -13.88 -18.76
N LEU A 29 -11.63 -15.08 -18.62
CA LEU A 29 -11.43 -15.72 -17.32
C LEU A 29 -10.57 -14.85 -16.39
N GLU A 30 -9.54 -14.19 -16.92
CA GLU A 30 -8.70 -13.28 -16.14
C GLU A 30 -9.47 -12.02 -15.71
N LYS A 31 -10.29 -11.45 -16.58
CA LYS A 31 -11.15 -10.31 -16.24
C LYS A 31 -12.21 -10.70 -15.22
N ILE A 32 -12.87 -11.83 -15.40
CA ILE A 32 -13.86 -12.36 -14.45
C ILE A 32 -13.19 -12.67 -13.11
N LYS A 33 -12.03 -13.34 -13.13
CA LYS A 33 -11.22 -13.57 -11.92
C LYS A 33 -10.88 -12.24 -11.24
N SER A 34 -10.40 -11.24 -11.96
CA SER A 34 -10.05 -9.94 -11.37
C SER A 34 -11.26 -9.21 -10.76
N CYS A 35 -12.44 -9.34 -11.32
CA CYS A 35 -13.67 -8.76 -10.77
C CYS A 35 -14.19 -9.51 -9.54
N ILE A 36 -14.25 -10.85 -9.63
CA ILE A 36 -14.73 -11.69 -8.53
C ILE A 36 -13.70 -11.74 -7.39
N PHE A 37 -12.40 -11.66 -7.74
CA PHE A 37 -11.28 -11.86 -6.84
C PHE A 37 -10.62 -10.57 -6.36
N LYS A 38 -11.27 -9.41 -6.50
CA LYS A 38 -10.76 -8.15 -5.94
C LYS A 38 -10.53 -8.31 -4.43
N THR A 39 -9.29 -8.21 -4.03
CA THR A 39 -8.91 -8.01 -2.63
C THR A 39 -9.40 -6.64 -2.19
N LYS A 40 -9.76 -6.49 -0.94
CA LYS A 40 -10.17 -5.20 -0.36
C LYS A 40 -9.32 -4.90 0.86
N LEU A 41 -8.67 -3.75 0.85
CA LEU A 41 -7.79 -3.30 1.89
C LEU A 41 -8.43 -2.13 2.64
N SER A 42 -8.39 -2.16 3.97
CA SER A 42 -8.63 -1.01 4.84
C SER A 42 -7.31 -0.53 5.40
N ILE A 43 -7.19 0.78 5.58
CA ILE A 43 -6.01 1.42 6.14
C ILE A 43 -6.50 2.29 7.30
N GLU A 44 -5.95 2.04 8.48
CA GLU A 44 -6.36 2.70 9.71
C GLU A 44 -5.12 3.14 10.50
N ILE A 45 -5.19 4.26 11.17
CA ILE A 45 -4.17 4.66 12.15
C ILE A 45 -4.44 3.90 13.43
N LEU A 46 -3.44 3.19 13.96
CA LEU A 46 -3.58 2.34 15.14
C LEU A 46 -3.87 3.17 16.40
N ASP A 47 -3.08 4.20 16.62
CA ASP A 47 -3.25 5.16 17.73
C ASP A 47 -2.86 6.56 17.28
N TYR A 48 -3.76 7.52 17.50
CA TYR A 48 -3.52 8.94 17.20
C TYR A 48 -2.59 9.62 18.21
N LYS A 49 -2.37 9.03 19.39
CA LYS A 49 -1.44 9.54 20.40
C LYS A 49 -0.01 9.09 20.17
N GLY A 50 0.16 8.02 19.41
CA GLY A 50 1.44 7.35 19.21
C GLY A 50 1.87 6.52 20.40
N GLU A 51 2.70 5.53 20.15
CA GLU A 51 3.31 4.68 21.18
C GLU A 51 4.58 5.33 21.71
N LEU A 52 4.60 5.63 23.01
CA LEU A 52 5.76 6.23 23.66
C LEU A 52 6.84 5.19 23.86
N THR A 53 8.02 5.47 23.33
CA THR A 53 9.23 4.67 23.56
C THR A 53 10.44 5.55 23.80
N GLN A 54 11.60 4.95 24.03
CA GLN A 54 12.86 5.65 24.28
C GLN A 54 13.94 5.09 23.37
N TRP A 55 14.64 5.99 22.68
CA TRP A 55 15.80 5.60 21.90
C TRP A 55 17.01 5.30 22.80
N ALA A 56 18.01 4.62 22.27
CA ALA A 56 19.24 4.26 23.01
C ALA A 56 20.00 5.48 23.54
N ASN A 57 19.83 6.64 22.93
CA ASN A 57 20.41 7.91 23.38
C ASN A 57 19.62 8.59 24.52
N GLY A 58 18.51 7.98 24.98
CA GLY A 58 17.65 8.49 26.02
C GLY A 58 16.55 9.43 25.56
N SER A 59 16.49 9.80 24.27
CA SER A 59 15.40 10.65 23.73
C SER A 59 14.08 9.90 23.76
N ARG A 60 13.01 10.56 24.20
CA ARG A 60 11.65 10.03 24.15
C ARG A 60 11.07 10.28 22.77
N VAL A 61 10.43 9.27 22.21
CA VAL A 61 9.82 9.32 20.88
C VAL A 61 8.43 8.69 20.89
N TYR A 62 7.56 9.24 20.07
CA TYR A 62 6.24 8.68 19.82
C TYR A 62 6.24 8.03 18.43
N TYR A 63 6.01 6.71 18.39
CA TYR A 63 5.83 5.95 17.15
C TYR A 63 4.38 5.97 16.73
N TYR A 64 4.16 6.19 15.44
CA TYR A 64 2.86 6.13 14.80
C TYR A 64 2.84 4.96 13.84
N HIS A 65 1.81 4.15 13.97
CA HIS A 65 1.62 2.95 13.17
C HIS A 65 0.35 3.05 12.33
N ILE A 66 0.41 2.47 11.14
CA ILE A 66 -0.74 2.29 10.26
C ILE A 66 -1.01 0.79 10.16
N VAL A 67 -2.27 0.40 10.36
CA VAL A 67 -2.72 -0.98 10.21
C VAL A 67 -3.35 -1.15 8.84
N PHE A 68 -2.87 -2.14 8.12
CA PHE A 68 -3.41 -2.60 6.85
C PHE A 68 -4.25 -3.85 7.10
N LYS A 69 -5.57 -3.76 6.92
CA LYS A 69 -6.49 -4.87 7.14
C LYS A 69 -7.03 -5.42 5.83
N ASN A 70 -6.87 -6.69 5.62
CA ASN A 70 -7.48 -7.40 4.52
C ASN A 70 -8.96 -7.69 4.85
N LEU A 71 -9.86 -7.00 4.17
CA LEU A 71 -11.30 -7.12 4.40
C LEU A 71 -11.96 -8.34 3.74
N LYS A 72 -11.17 -9.19 3.05
CA LYS A 72 -11.65 -10.42 2.45
C LYS A 72 -10.90 -11.63 3.03
N PRO A 73 -11.36 -12.20 4.15
CA PRO A 73 -10.76 -13.39 4.73
C PRO A 73 -10.75 -14.54 3.71
N GLY A 74 -9.69 -15.33 3.72
CA GLY A 74 -9.45 -16.39 2.77
C GLY A 74 -8.75 -15.98 1.47
N ARG A 75 -8.36 -14.70 1.34
CA ARG A 75 -7.56 -14.18 0.23
C ARG A 75 -6.39 -13.39 0.75
N THR A 76 -5.21 -13.82 0.41
CA THR A 76 -3.97 -13.12 0.77
C THR A 76 -3.70 -11.99 -0.22
N ILE A 77 -3.36 -10.79 0.27
CA ILE A 77 -2.76 -9.73 -0.54
C ILE A 77 -1.28 -10.03 -0.60
N ARG A 78 -0.77 -10.35 -1.79
CA ARG A 78 0.59 -10.87 -1.94
C ARG A 78 1.59 -9.78 -2.27
N LYS A 79 2.77 -9.90 -1.67
CA LYS A 79 3.93 -9.03 -1.92
C LYS A 79 3.57 -7.54 -1.82
N CYS A 80 2.93 -7.19 -0.73
CA CYS A 80 2.52 -5.81 -0.47
C CYS A 80 3.72 -4.97 -0.03
N SER A 81 3.94 -3.87 -0.72
CA SER A 81 4.94 -2.84 -0.36
C SER A 81 4.26 -1.47 -0.37
N VAL A 82 4.67 -0.59 0.53
CA VAL A 82 4.12 0.76 0.66
C VAL A 82 5.24 1.77 0.43
N PHE A 83 4.99 2.71 -0.46
CA PHE A 83 5.94 3.76 -0.80
C PHE A 83 5.40 5.14 -0.44
N LEU A 84 6.27 6.02 -0.01
CA LEU A 84 5.95 7.42 0.15
C LEU A 84 6.05 8.11 -1.20
N LYS A 85 4.91 8.35 -1.83
CA LYS A 85 4.84 8.93 -3.17
C LYS A 85 5.05 10.44 -3.16
N LYS A 86 4.47 11.12 -2.15
CA LYS A 86 4.40 12.57 -2.12
C LYS A 86 4.17 13.06 -0.70
N ILE A 87 4.80 14.16 -0.34
CA ILE A 87 4.48 14.94 0.85
C ILE A 87 4.04 16.32 0.40
N GLN A 88 2.97 16.83 0.99
CA GLN A 88 2.50 18.17 0.76
C GLN A 88 2.44 18.92 2.09
N LYS A 89 2.76 20.21 2.06
CA LYS A 89 2.65 21.12 3.17
C LYS A 89 1.62 22.19 2.87
N LEU A 90 0.74 22.45 3.83
CA LEU A 90 -0.22 23.55 3.74
C LEU A 90 0.52 24.89 3.88
N ASN A 91 0.38 25.77 2.90
CA ASN A 91 0.93 27.12 2.95
C ASN A 91 0.00 28.10 3.69
N ALA A 92 0.45 29.34 3.89
CA ALA A 92 -0.33 30.38 4.53
C ALA A 92 -1.61 30.78 3.77
N ASN A 93 -1.69 30.48 2.47
CA ASN A 93 -2.84 30.75 1.62
C ASN A 93 -3.89 29.62 1.66
N GLY A 94 -3.66 28.55 2.41
CA GLY A 94 -4.56 27.40 2.48
C GLY A 94 -4.38 26.38 1.33
N GLU A 95 -3.29 26.46 0.57
CA GLU A 95 -2.98 25.56 -0.52
C GLU A 95 -1.92 24.54 -0.12
N PHE A 96 -2.03 23.30 -0.63
CA PHE A 96 -1.03 22.28 -0.43
C PHE A 96 0.09 22.37 -1.47
N ILE A 97 1.31 22.65 -1.02
CA ILE A 97 2.51 22.72 -1.83
C ILE A 97 3.30 21.42 -1.70
N ASP A 98 3.79 20.89 -2.83
CA ASP A 98 4.61 19.68 -2.86
C ASP A 98 5.99 19.93 -2.24
N LEU A 99 6.39 19.05 -1.34
CA LEU A 99 7.78 18.97 -0.89
C LEU A 99 8.56 18.06 -1.83
N PRO A 100 9.81 18.41 -2.16
CA PRO A 100 10.60 17.62 -3.10
C PRO A 100 10.91 16.24 -2.53
N ILE A 101 10.55 15.21 -3.30
CA ILE A 101 10.96 13.83 -3.09
C ILE A 101 11.61 13.35 -4.38
N THR A 102 12.91 13.13 -4.35
CA THR A 102 13.67 12.73 -5.55
C THR A 102 13.35 11.28 -5.94
N VAL A 103 13.25 10.39 -4.97
CA VAL A 103 12.94 8.96 -5.18
C VAL A 103 11.93 8.54 -4.12
N PRO A 104 10.77 7.97 -4.47
CA PRO A 104 9.80 7.46 -3.51
C PRO A 104 10.42 6.37 -2.62
N PRO A 105 10.68 6.62 -1.33
CA PRO A 105 11.21 5.61 -0.45
C PRO A 105 10.10 4.66 0.00
N ARG A 106 10.51 3.45 0.34
CA ARG A 106 9.62 2.45 0.87
C ARG A 106 9.50 2.59 2.38
N PHE A 107 8.29 2.46 2.90
CA PHE A 107 8.03 2.32 4.33
C PHE A 107 8.50 0.96 4.85
N ILE A 108 8.69 0.89 6.14
CA ILE A 108 9.16 -0.30 6.86
C ILE A 108 7.97 -0.96 7.55
N TRP A 109 7.81 -2.27 7.35
CA TRP A 109 6.83 -3.06 8.09
C TRP A 109 7.30 -3.32 9.51
N ALA A 110 6.40 -3.26 10.47
CA ALA A 110 6.70 -3.62 11.85
C ALA A 110 6.75 -5.17 12.04
N PRO A 111 7.69 -5.69 12.84
CA PRO A 111 8.78 -4.97 13.48
C PRO A 111 9.91 -4.63 12.49
N SER A 112 10.49 -3.45 12.63
CA SER A 112 11.48 -2.90 11.69
C SER A 112 12.74 -3.75 11.54
N GLU A 113 13.12 -4.48 12.57
CA GLU A 113 14.31 -5.31 12.61
C GLU A 113 14.30 -6.49 11.63
N THR A 114 13.12 -6.98 11.31
CA THR A 114 12.92 -8.12 10.40
C THR A 114 12.18 -7.75 9.13
N SER A 115 11.97 -6.46 8.89
CA SER A 115 11.12 -5.97 7.83
C SER A 115 11.55 -6.47 6.44
N PRO A 116 10.77 -7.33 5.81
CA PRO A 116 11.00 -7.76 4.45
C PRO A 116 10.66 -6.63 3.47
N GLU A 117 11.15 -6.75 2.23
CA GLU A 117 10.85 -5.77 1.19
C GLU A 117 9.37 -5.70 0.83
N ALA A 118 8.70 -6.83 0.89
CA ALA A 118 7.28 -6.96 0.66
C ALA A 118 6.73 -8.09 1.52
N ILE A 119 5.49 -7.94 1.97
CA ILE A 119 4.85 -8.92 2.84
C ILE A 119 3.52 -9.40 2.25
N ASP A 120 3.10 -10.56 2.71
CA ASP A 120 1.78 -11.11 2.42
C ASP A 120 0.81 -10.71 3.55
N ILE A 121 -0.28 -10.02 3.21
CA ILE A 121 -1.31 -9.62 4.17
C ILE A 121 -2.45 -10.63 4.13
N ILE A 122 -2.50 -11.51 5.11
CA ILE A 122 -3.56 -12.53 5.28
C ILE A 122 -4.77 -11.90 5.98
N SER A 123 -4.57 -11.30 7.13
CA SER A 123 -5.60 -10.62 7.93
C SER A 123 -5.27 -9.17 8.15
N GLU A 124 -4.23 -8.89 8.91
CA GLU A 124 -3.75 -7.54 9.18
C GLU A 124 -2.23 -7.51 9.29
N GLN A 125 -1.66 -6.34 9.00
CA GLN A 125 -0.24 -6.06 9.17
C GLN A 125 -0.05 -4.61 9.59
N VAL A 126 0.99 -4.37 10.38
CA VAL A 126 1.35 -3.06 10.91
C VAL A 126 2.52 -2.49 10.12
N LEU A 127 2.41 -1.22 9.76
CA LEU A 127 3.44 -0.43 9.11
C LEU A 127 3.94 0.64 10.08
N ASP A 128 5.25 0.75 10.23
CA ASP A 128 5.85 1.89 10.94
C ASP A 128 5.76 3.13 10.07
N PHE A 129 4.81 4.01 10.40
CA PHE A 129 4.54 5.18 9.58
C PHE A 129 5.49 6.33 9.86
N GLY A 130 5.71 6.63 11.14
CA GLY A 130 6.58 7.73 11.49
C GLY A 130 6.82 7.86 12.98
N VAL A 131 7.79 8.69 13.30
CA VAL A 131 8.17 9.00 14.69
C VAL A 131 8.16 10.51 14.92
N ILE A 132 7.72 10.91 16.11
CA ILE A 132 7.88 12.26 16.62
C ILE A 132 8.84 12.22 17.79
N GLU A 133 9.95 12.93 17.67
CA GLU A 133 10.89 13.09 18.76
C GLU A 133 10.38 14.18 19.73
N GLU A 134 10.30 13.85 21.03
CA GLU A 134 9.95 14.81 22.06
C GLU A 134 11.10 15.81 22.24
N PRO A 135 10.82 17.12 22.28
CA PRO A 135 11.89 18.10 22.40
C PRO A 135 12.67 17.90 23.71
N ILE A 136 13.97 17.74 23.60
CA ILE A 136 14.89 17.81 24.73
C ILE A 136 14.90 19.27 25.24
N LYS A 137 15.02 19.49 26.54
CA LYS A 137 14.77 20.71 27.35
C LYS A 137 14.93 22.11 26.70
N ASP A 138 15.71 22.23 25.61
CA ASP A 138 15.99 23.55 24.98
C ASP A 138 15.58 23.60 23.48
N VAL A 139 15.09 22.54 22.91
CA VAL A 139 14.66 22.51 21.52
C VAL A 139 13.13 22.49 21.42
N VAL A 140 12.58 23.63 21.10
CA VAL A 140 11.11 23.92 21.13
C VAL A 140 10.33 23.23 20.03
N ILE A 141 10.94 22.39 19.18
CA ILE A 141 10.32 21.93 17.95
C ILE A 141 10.39 20.40 17.84
N SER A 142 9.23 19.75 18.03
CA SER A 142 9.05 18.33 17.69
C SER A 142 9.13 18.16 16.17
N LYS A 143 9.89 17.17 15.71
CA LYS A 143 10.04 16.84 14.29
C LYS A 143 9.40 15.50 14.02
N PHE A 144 8.60 15.43 12.96
CA PHE A 144 8.08 14.17 12.46
C PHE A 144 9.00 13.62 11.38
N TYR A 145 9.35 12.35 11.50
CA TYR A 145 10.15 11.61 10.54
C TYR A 145 9.39 10.37 10.07
N PRO A 146 9.13 10.21 8.76
CA PRO A 146 8.60 8.95 8.26
C PRO A 146 9.62 7.82 8.40
N VAL A 147 9.18 6.65 8.81
CA VAL A 147 10.03 5.46 8.96
C VAL A 147 10.16 4.76 7.61
N VAL A 148 11.21 5.10 6.88
CA VAL A 148 11.46 4.62 5.52
C VAL A 148 12.86 4.02 5.36
N THR A 149 13.02 3.14 4.37
CA THR A 149 14.27 2.37 4.14
C THR A 149 15.50 3.22 3.79
N LYS A 150 15.28 4.39 3.24
CA LYS A 150 16.33 5.38 2.99
C LYS A 150 15.86 6.74 3.47
N GLN A 151 16.61 7.33 4.39
CA GLN A 151 16.38 8.71 4.74
C GLN A 151 16.74 9.60 3.54
N PHE A 152 15.90 10.56 3.24
CA PHE A 152 16.22 11.58 2.23
C PHE A 152 17.31 12.46 2.77
N PHE A 153 18.38 12.64 2.01
CA PHE A 153 19.45 13.57 2.38
C PHE A 153 18.96 15.00 2.58
N ASP A 154 17.87 15.38 1.88
CA ASP A 154 17.29 16.72 1.96
C ASP A 154 16.09 16.81 2.93
N PHE A 155 15.61 15.70 3.45
CA PHE A 155 14.47 15.65 4.36
C PHE A 155 14.95 15.74 5.81
N LYS A 156 15.07 16.97 6.31
CA LYS A 156 15.51 17.26 7.69
C LYS A 156 14.41 17.07 8.75
N GLY A 157 13.36 16.33 8.43
CA GLY A 157 12.15 16.24 9.24
C GLY A 157 11.28 17.49 9.11
N ASN A 158 9.99 17.34 9.32
CA ASN A 158 9.07 18.47 9.37
C ASN A 158 8.85 18.90 10.81
N THR A 159 8.86 20.20 11.05
CA THR A 159 8.48 20.72 12.36
C THR A 159 7.00 20.49 12.56
N CYS A 160 6.60 19.82 13.64
CA CYS A 160 5.19 19.58 13.97
C CYS A 160 4.46 20.83 14.47
N LYS A 161 5.17 21.94 14.70
CA LYS A 161 4.58 23.15 15.25
C LYS A 161 3.85 23.92 14.15
N ASN A 162 2.52 23.92 14.18
CA ASN A 162 1.63 24.68 13.30
C ASN A 162 1.73 24.31 11.80
N GLU A 163 2.19 23.12 11.46
CA GLU A 163 2.27 22.67 10.08
C GLU A 163 1.28 21.54 9.81
N THR A 164 0.46 21.68 8.77
CA THR A 164 -0.39 20.61 8.26
C THR A 164 0.31 19.95 7.10
N LEU A 165 0.58 18.65 7.25
CA LEU A 165 1.22 17.84 6.24
C LEU A 165 0.24 16.80 5.70
N ARG A 166 0.33 16.51 4.40
CA ARG A 166 -0.40 15.45 3.75
C ARG A 166 0.57 14.47 3.12
N TYR A 167 0.47 13.22 3.52
CA TYR A 167 1.27 12.12 2.99
C TYR A 167 0.44 11.33 1.98
N HIS A 168 0.99 11.12 0.79
CA HIS A 168 0.41 10.26 -0.23
C HIS A 168 1.19 8.96 -0.27
N LEU A 169 0.50 7.86 -0.02
CA LEU A 169 1.06 6.53 -0.04
C LEU A 169 0.70 5.84 -1.34
N ASP A 170 1.64 5.11 -1.90
CA ASP A 170 1.43 4.22 -3.05
C ASP A 170 1.58 2.77 -2.58
N ILE A 171 0.55 1.96 -2.82
CA ILE A 171 0.51 0.57 -2.37
C ILE A 171 0.66 -0.32 -3.59
N ILE A 172 1.73 -1.08 -3.63
CA ILE A 172 2.04 -2.01 -4.71
C ILE A 172 1.90 -3.43 -4.20
N SER A 173 1.16 -4.26 -4.92
CA SER A 173 1.06 -5.70 -4.65
C SER A 173 0.78 -6.47 -5.93
N GLU A 174 0.98 -7.80 -5.91
CA GLU A 174 0.72 -8.65 -7.08
C GLU A 174 -0.77 -8.69 -7.47
N ASN A 175 -1.66 -8.67 -6.50
CA ASN A 175 -3.09 -8.95 -6.71
C ASN A 175 -4.04 -7.89 -6.14
N TYR A 176 -3.51 -6.74 -5.70
CA TYR A 176 -4.28 -5.58 -5.30
C TYR A 176 -3.90 -4.40 -6.21
N LYS A 177 -4.88 -3.83 -6.87
CA LYS A 177 -4.74 -2.58 -7.64
C LYS A 177 -5.77 -1.60 -7.09
N GLN A 178 -5.29 -0.46 -6.68
CA GLN A 178 -6.14 0.68 -6.30
C GLN A 178 -6.58 1.44 -7.53
#